data_7acc7bcb4590deeb269cc1c5e336cf95
#
_entry.id   7acc7bcb4590deeb269cc1c5e336cf95
#
_cell.length_a   1.000
_cell.length_b   1.000
_cell.length_c   1.000
_cell.angle_alpha   90.00
_cell.angle_beta   90.00
_cell.angle_gamma   90.00
#
_symmetry.space_group_name_H-M   'P 1'
#
loop_
_entity.id
_entity.type
_entity.pdbx_description
1 polymer ?
#
loop_
_entity_poly.entity_id
_entity_poly.type
_entity_poly.pdbx_seq_one_letter_code
_entity_poly.pdbx_strand_id
1 'polypeptide(L)'
;MMGESDMNDKTNTLKAAIYGLAVGDAVGVPYEFRGRGTFECTDMIGYGTHNQPEGTWSDDTSMALATCASIKTCGRVDVDDIRDRFRRWLKEGAYTPFGEVFDCGNTCAAAIRSGRGCDDEWSNGNGSLMRIIPLAFVEGITDAEIEAVSAITHAHSLSKLACVCYVRIAIDLVNGVPLAESIKRHVPGNSKLSGAIGIENVLRSDGMGSSGYVVDTFVAAMWCLLTTDNYRDCVLKAVNLGSDTDTTAAVAGGLAGIMYGLEGIPAEWLSKMKSMDMIDQELFSSLQ
;
A
#
# COMPACT_ATOMS: atom_id res chain seq x y z
N MET A 1 -28.00 5.62 -10.76
CA MET A 1 -27.09 5.39 -11.91
C MET A 1 -26.02 6.46 -11.82
N MET A 2 -24.78 6.09 -11.51
CA MET A 2 -23.63 6.99 -11.60
C MET A 2 -23.44 7.38 -13.07
N GLY A 3 -23.08 8.65 -13.35
CA GLY A 3 -22.85 9.11 -14.71
C GLY A 3 -21.51 8.58 -15.27
N GLU A 4 -21.36 8.52 -16.59
CA GLU A 4 -20.09 8.14 -17.25
C GLU A 4 -18.89 8.99 -16.79
N SER A 5 -19.13 10.27 -16.44
CA SER A 5 -18.10 11.16 -15.89
C SER A 5 -17.59 10.70 -14.52
N ASP A 6 -18.48 10.23 -13.63
CA ASP A 6 -18.11 9.77 -12.28
C ASP A 6 -17.34 8.46 -12.31
N MET A 7 -17.67 7.58 -13.27
CA MET A 7 -16.92 6.31 -13.46
C MET A 7 -15.51 6.57 -14.01
N ASN A 8 -15.36 7.51 -14.92
CA ASN A 8 -14.06 7.87 -15.48
C ASN A 8 -13.16 8.53 -14.43
N ASP A 9 -13.73 9.32 -13.54
CA ASP A 9 -13.01 9.98 -12.46
C ASP A 9 -12.50 8.96 -11.43
N LYS A 10 -13.33 8.00 -10.99
CA LYS A 10 -12.90 6.92 -10.09
C LYS A 10 -11.83 6.02 -10.70
N THR A 11 -11.91 5.71 -11.99
CA THR A 11 -10.90 4.92 -12.70
C THR A 11 -9.56 5.65 -12.75
N ASN A 12 -9.57 6.96 -13.00
CA ASN A 12 -8.37 7.79 -12.96
C ASN A 12 -7.78 7.86 -11.55
N THR A 13 -8.64 7.92 -10.52
CA THR A 13 -8.20 7.94 -9.13
C THR A 13 -7.61 6.59 -8.70
N LEU A 14 -8.18 5.43 -9.12
CA LEU A 14 -7.55 4.12 -8.93
C LEU A 14 -6.16 4.08 -9.58
N LYS A 15 -6.06 4.56 -10.83
CA LYS A 15 -4.78 4.64 -11.52
C LYS A 15 -3.77 5.46 -10.72
N ALA A 16 -4.15 6.64 -10.26
CA ALA A 16 -3.29 7.51 -9.46
C ALA A 16 -2.86 6.83 -8.13
N ALA A 17 -3.77 6.10 -7.47
CA ALA A 17 -3.46 5.36 -6.26
C ALA A 17 -2.44 4.24 -6.48
N ILE A 18 -2.63 3.41 -7.52
CA ILE A 18 -1.72 2.29 -7.80
C ILE A 18 -0.37 2.78 -8.34
N TYR A 19 -0.36 3.81 -9.19
CA TYR A 19 0.88 4.44 -9.62
C TYR A 19 1.63 5.08 -8.46
N GLY A 20 0.88 5.76 -7.57
CA GLY A 20 1.47 6.37 -6.37
C GLY A 20 2.06 5.31 -5.42
N LEU A 21 1.39 4.18 -5.24
CA LEU A 21 1.91 3.06 -4.50
C LEU A 21 3.20 2.51 -5.15
N ALA A 22 3.16 2.21 -6.45
CA ALA A 22 4.28 1.60 -7.17
C ALA A 22 5.52 2.50 -7.24
N VAL A 23 5.33 3.81 -7.42
CA VAL A 23 6.42 4.79 -7.40
C VAL A 23 6.99 4.93 -5.99
N GLY A 24 6.15 4.95 -4.95
CA GLY A 24 6.62 4.97 -3.56
C GLY A 24 7.47 3.76 -3.20
N ASP A 25 6.99 2.56 -3.52
CA ASP A 25 7.69 1.29 -3.41
C ASP A 25 9.07 1.37 -4.11
N ALA A 26 9.11 1.69 -5.40
CA ALA A 26 10.34 1.74 -6.20
C ALA A 26 11.35 2.79 -5.72
N VAL A 27 10.92 3.91 -5.11
CA VAL A 27 11.82 4.89 -4.49
C VAL A 27 12.41 4.32 -3.19
N GLY A 28 11.65 3.52 -2.46
CA GLY A 28 12.06 2.93 -1.18
C GLY A 28 13.00 1.72 -1.29
N VAL A 29 12.79 0.84 -2.28
CA VAL A 29 13.53 -0.42 -2.50
C VAL A 29 15.07 -0.30 -2.33
N PRO A 30 15.77 0.72 -2.85
CA PRO A 30 17.22 0.82 -2.68
C PRO A 30 17.68 1.08 -1.24
N TYR A 31 16.78 1.56 -0.38
CA TYR A 31 17.11 2.02 0.97
C TYR A 31 16.60 1.09 2.07
N GLU A 32 15.83 0.06 1.74
CA GLU A 32 15.25 -0.88 2.71
C GLU A 32 16.33 -1.46 3.64
N PHE A 33 15.97 -1.70 4.89
CA PHE A 33 16.84 -2.13 6.01
C PHE A 33 17.94 -1.15 6.41
N ARG A 34 18.02 0.05 5.81
CA ARG A 34 18.98 1.07 6.24
C ARG A 34 18.44 1.87 7.42
N GLY A 35 19.27 2.14 8.41
CA GLY A 35 18.89 2.88 9.61
C GLY A 35 18.59 4.36 9.30
N ARG A 36 17.60 4.94 10.01
CA ARG A 36 17.28 6.36 9.93
C ARG A 36 18.53 7.21 10.18
N GLY A 37 18.74 8.24 9.35
CA GLY A 37 19.88 9.17 9.46
C GLY A 37 21.21 8.59 8.96
N THR A 38 21.24 7.34 8.44
CA THR A 38 22.46 6.77 7.84
C THR A 38 22.54 7.01 6.32
N PHE A 39 21.52 7.58 5.74
CA PHE A 39 21.40 7.94 4.33
C PHE A 39 20.48 9.15 4.17
N GLU A 40 20.48 9.73 2.99
CA GLU A 40 19.52 10.73 2.54
C GLU A 40 18.98 10.33 1.17
N CYS A 41 17.66 10.11 1.11
CA CYS A 41 16.94 9.90 -0.14
C CYS A 41 16.46 11.26 -0.66
N THR A 42 16.95 11.66 -1.83
CA THR A 42 16.57 12.91 -2.50
C THR A 42 15.94 12.70 -3.86
N ASP A 43 16.04 11.47 -4.40
CA ASP A 43 15.48 11.09 -5.71
C ASP A 43 15.32 9.58 -5.83
N MET A 44 14.60 9.12 -6.87
CA MET A 44 14.56 7.71 -7.26
C MET A 44 15.91 7.29 -7.82
N ILE A 45 16.51 6.28 -7.20
CA ILE A 45 17.76 5.66 -7.64
C ILE A 45 17.58 4.15 -7.82
N GLY A 46 18.60 3.47 -8.37
CA GLY A 46 18.63 2.03 -8.46
C GLY A 46 19.66 1.39 -7.54
N TYR A 47 19.65 0.07 -7.56
CA TYR A 47 20.57 -0.82 -6.87
C TYR A 47 20.35 -0.82 -5.34
N GLY A 48 21.26 -0.34 -4.52
CA GLY A 48 21.09 -0.33 -3.06
C GLY A 48 20.93 -1.72 -2.46
N THR A 49 20.03 -1.88 -1.49
CA THR A 49 19.88 -3.10 -0.70
C THR A 49 19.56 -4.33 -1.54
N HIS A 50 18.61 -4.22 -2.46
CA HIS A 50 18.15 -5.36 -3.27
C HIS A 50 18.86 -5.50 -4.61
N ASN A 51 19.79 -4.58 -4.93
CA ASN A 51 20.55 -4.57 -6.19
C ASN A 51 19.64 -4.60 -7.44
N GLN A 52 18.48 -3.93 -7.38
CA GLN A 52 17.55 -3.82 -8.49
C GLN A 52 17.77 -2.52 -9.29
N PRO A 53 17.53 -2.52 -10.61
CA PRO A 53 17.54 -1.29 -11.39
C PRO A 53 16.56 -0.24 -10.84
N GLU A 54 16.82 1.05 -11.07
CA GLU A 54 15.89 2.11 -10.69
C GLU A 54 14.48 1.89 -11.28
N GLY A 55 13.45 2.24 -10.51
CA GLY A 55 12.05 2.08 -10.91
C GLY A 55 11.53 0.64 -10.83
N THR A 56 12.25 -0.26 -10.15
CA THR A 56 11.81 -1.63 -9.87
C THR A 56 11.02 -1.65 -8.57
N TRP A 57 9.80 -2.16 -8.61
CA TRP A 57 8.95 -2.36 -7.44
C TRP A 57 9.11 -3.75 -6.81
N SER A 58 8.69 -3.90 -5.55
CA SER A 58 8.79 -5.10 -4.72
C SER A 58 7.49 -5.92 -4.67
N ASP A 59 7.30 -6.67 -3.56
CA ASP A 59 6.07 -7.40 -3.25
C ASP A 59 4.88 -6.48 -2.96
N ASP A 60 5.09 -5.27 -2.47
CA ASP A 60 4.05 -4.27 -2.25
C ASP A 60 3.19 -4.06 -3.51
N THR A 61 3.82 -3.66 -4.58
CA THR A 61 3.15 -3.40 -5.86
C THR A 61 2.67 -4.71 -6.49
N SER A 62 3.50 -5.75 -6.49
CA SER A 62 3.17 -7.03 -7.10
C SER A 62 1.89 -7.63 -6.51
N MET A 63 1.73 -7.61 -5.18
CA MET A 63 0.54 -8.13 -4.50
C MET A 63 -0.66 -7.19 -4.64
N ALA A 64 -0.46 -5.87 -4.74
CA ALA A 64 -1.52 -4.92 -5.07
C ALA A 64 -2.07 -5.18 -6.50
N LEU A 65 -1.19 -5.40 -7.49
CA LEU A 65 -1.58 -5.75 -8.86
C LEU A 65 -2.31 -7.10 -8.93
N ALA A 66 -1.85 -8.11 -8.17
CA ALA A 66 -2.55 -9.38 -8.06
C ALA A 66 -3.98 -9.21 -7.51
N THR A 67 -4.18 -8.30 -6.55
CA THR A 67 -5.50 -7.94 -6.03
C THR A 67 -6.34 -7.23 -7.09
N CYS A 68 -5.79 -6.25 -7.82
CA CYS A 68 -6.47 -5.59 -8.93
C CYS A 68 -6.90 -6.59 -10.01
N ALA A 69 -5.99 -7.47 -10.42
CA ALA A 69 -6.24 -8.51 -11.44
C ALA A 69 -7.38 -9.45 -11.04
N SER A 70 -7.48 -9.81 -9.76
CA SER A 70 -8.59 -10.62 -9.24
C SER A 70 -9.91 -9.87 -9.35
N ILE A 71 -9.97 -8.64 -8.84
CA ILE A 71 -11.17 -7.80 -8.89
C ILE A 71 -11.61 -7.61 -10.34
N LYS A 72 -10.66 -7.31 -11.24
CA LYS A 72 -10.92 -7.16 -12.67
C LYS A 72 -11.56 -8.40 -13.31
N THR A 73 -11.04 -9.57 -12.97
CA THR A 73 -11.45 -10.83 -13.56
C THR A 73 -12.79 -11.32 -13.00
N CYS A 74 -12.95 -11.22 -11.69
CA CYS A 74 -14.10 -11.78 -10.97
C CYS A 74 -15.29 -10.81 -10.90
N GLY A 75 -15.07 -9.51 -11.15
CA GLY A 75 -16.09 -8.47 -10.99
C GLY A 75 -16.54 -8.26 -9.53
N ARG A 76 -15.76 -8.73 -8.57
CA ARG A 76 -16.03 -8.68 -7.11
C ARG A 76 -14.76 -9.00 -6.34
N VAL A 77 -14.81 -8.82 -5.02
CA VAL A 77 -13.77 -9.38 -4.13
C VAL A 77 -13.93 -10.89 -4.05
N ASP A 78 -12.90 -11.61 -4.50
CA ASP A 78 -12.84 -13.07 -4.44
C ASP A 78 -11.56 -13.51 -3.73
N VAL A 79 -11.71 -13.89 -2.46
CA VAL A 79 -10.58 -14.20 -1.56
C VAL A 79 -9.76 -15.40 -2.06
N ASP A 80 -10.42 -16.37 -2.67
CA ASP A 80 -9.75 -17.58 -3.17
C ASP A 80 -8.97 -17.28 -4.45
N ASP A 81 -9.52 -16.49 -5.37
CA ASP A 81 -8.80 -16.05 -6.58
C ASP A 81 -7.61 -15.14 -6.21
N ILE A 82 -7.78 -14.19 -5.27
CA ILE A 82 -6.67 -13.36 -4.77
C ILE A 82 -5.55 -14.27 -4.20
N ARG A 83 -5.90 -15.25 -3.37
CA ARG A 83 -4.94 -16.21 -2.79
C ARG A 83 -4.20 -17.00 -3.88
N ASP A 84 -4.88 -17.45 -4.91
CA ASP A 84 -4.26 -18.19 -6.01
C ASP A 84 -3.34 -17.30 -6.84
N ARG A 85 -3.67 -16.03 -7.03
CA ARG A 85 -2.77 -15.04 -7.66
C ARG A 85 -1.52 -14.78 -6.82
N PHE A 86 -1.64 -14.70 -5.48
CA PHE A 86 -0.47 -14.61 -4.60
C PHE A 86 0.42 -15.85 -4.67
N ARG A 87 -0.16 -17.05 -4.86
CA ARG A 87 0.63 -18.27 -5.10
C ARG A 87 1.40 -18.22 -6.42
N ARG A 88 0.77 -17.70 -7.49
CA ARG A 88 1.43 -17.50 -8.78
C ARG A 88 2.53 -16.44 -8.69
N TRP A 89 2.27 -15.34 -8.00
CA TRP A 89 3.31 -14.36 -7.72
C TRP A 89 4.53 -15.03 -7.05
N LEU A 90 4.34 -15.71 -5.93
CA LEU A 90 5.44 -16.30 -5.15
C LEU A 90 6.18 -17.40 -5.90
N LYS A 91 5.52 -18.17 -6.75
CA LYS A 91 6.10 -19.34 -7.43
C LYS A 91 6.61 -19.05 -8.83
N GLU A 92 5.99 -18.15 -9.54
CA GLU A 92 6.17 -17.92 -10.97
C GLU A 92 6.67 -16.50 -11.27
N GLY A 93 6.79 -15.62 -10.25
CA GLY A 93 7.14 -14.22 -10.46
C GLY A 93 6.06 -13.40 -11.17
N ALA A 94 4.80 -13.86 -11.19
CA ALA A 94 3.70 -13.09 -11.76
C ALA A 94 3.59 -11.71 -11.10
N TYR A 95 3.23 -10.69 -11.88
CA TYR A 95 3.09 -9.29 -11.42
C TYR A 95 4.40 -8.62 -11.00
N THR A 96 5.56 -9.24 -11.18
CA THR A 96 6.85 -8.62 -10.92
C THR A 96 7.42 -7.98 -12.19
N PRO A 97 8.27 -6.96 -12.08
CA PRO A 97 8.81 -6.26 -13.26
C PRO A 97 9.62 -7.16 -14.20
N PHE A 98 10.27 -8.19 -13.67
CA PHE A 98 11.22 -9.03 -14.42
C PHE A 98 10.93 -10.54 -14.32
N GLY A 99 9.78 -10.95 -13.79
CA GLY A 99 9.44 -12.37 -13.64
C GLY A 99 10.11 -13.05 -12.44
N GLU A 100 10.72 -12.28 -11.53
CA GLU A 100 11.41 -12.78 -10.34
C GLU A 100 10.95 -12.06 -9.07
N VAL A 101 10.74 -12.82 -8.00
CA VAL A 101 10.46 -12.29 -6.66
C VAL A 101 11.79 -12.09 -5.94
N PHE A 102 12.16 -10.88 -5.59
CA PHE A 102 13.40 -10.58 -4.86
C PHE A 102 13.16 -10.21 -3.38
N ASP A 103 11.94 -9.82 -3.04
CA ASP A 103 11.51 -9.55 -1.67
C ASP A 103 10.20 -10.27 -1.38
N CYS A 104 10.08 -10.77 -0.15
CA CYS A 104 8.86 -11.41 0.35
C CYS A 104 8.93 -11.55 1.86
N GLY A 105 8.06 -10.89 2.58
CA GLY A 105 7.94 -11.02 4.04
C GLY A 105 7.68 -12.46 4.49
N ASN A 106 8.33 -12.87 5.59
CA ASN A 106 8.24 -14.25 6.11
C ASN A 106 6.80 -14.69 6.40
N THR A 107 5.97 -13.81 6.97
CA THR A 107 4.56 -14.08 7.26
C THR A 107 3.77 -14.31 5.96
N CYS A 108 4.00 -13.48 4.94
CA CYS A 108 3.38 -13.65 3.61
C CYS A 108 3.77 -15.01 3.00
N ALA A 109 5.06 -15.32 2.97
CA ALA A 109 5.55 -16.57 2.41
C ALA A 109 5.00 -17.80 3.13
N ALA A 110 4.97 -17.79 4.47
CA ALA A 110 4.43 -18.89 5.27
C ALA A 110 2.93 -19.09 5.04
N ALA A 111 2.16 -18.01 5.04
CA ALA A 111 0.72 -18.05 4.81
C ALA A 111 0.36 -18.52 3.39
N ILE A 112 1.06 -18.03 2.35
CA ILE A 112 0.82 -18.44 0.97
C ILE A 112 1.14 -19.94 0.78
N ARG A 113 2.23 -20.43 1.36
CA ARG A 113 2.63 -21.84 1.27
C ARG A 113 1.68 -22.76 2.03
N SER A 114 1.25 -22.37 3.23
CA SER A 114 0.32 -23.16 4.05
C SER A 114 -1.15 -23.05 3.59
N GLY A 115 -1.49 -22.01 2.85
CA GLY A 115 -2.88 -21.68 2.48
C GLY A 115 -3.71 -21.11 3.62
N ARG A 116 -3.08 -20.74 4.73
CA ARG A 116 -3.72 -20.18 5.92
C ARG A 116 -2.98 -18.92 6.40
N GLY A 117 -3.71 -17.84 6.64
CA GLY A 117 -3.17 -16.62 7.24
C GLY A 117 -2.68 -16.84 8.67
N CYS A 118 -1.60 -16.14 9.02
CA CYS A 118 -1.00 -16.20 10.35
C CYS A 118 -1.75 -15.27 11.31
N ASP A 119 -2.09 -15.75 12.49
CA ASP A 119 -2.95 -15.05 13.47
C ASP A 119 -2.31 -14.88 14.87
N ASP A 120 -1.05 -15.29 15.02
CA ASP A 120 -0.30 -15.11 16.25
C ASP A 120 0.18 -13.65 16.47
N GLU A 121 0.59 -13.33 17.71
CA GLU A 121 1.00 -11.98 18.10
C GLU A 121 2.22 -11.45 17.34
N TRP A 122 3.06 -12.33 16.79
CA TRP A 122 4.26 -11.98 16.03
C TRP A 122 4.00 -11.80 14.53
N SER A 123 2.79 -12.16 14.08
CA SER A 123 2.37 -12.07 12.68
C SER A 123 1.61 -10.76 12.36
N ASN A 124 2.01 -9.66 12.99
CA ASN A 124 1.46 -8.32 12.78
C ASN A 124 2.33 -7.45 11.89
N GLY A 125 2.90 -8.04 10.84
CA GLY A 125 3.59 -7.28 9.79
C GLY A 125 2.62 -6.47 8.92
N ASN A 126 3.19 -5.57 8.13
CA ASN A 126 2.48 -4.69 7.21
C ASN A 126 2.10 -5.34 5.85
N GLY A 127 2.50 -6.60 5.61
CA GLY A 127 2.34 -7.26 4.31
C GLY A 127 0.89 -7.47 3.82
N SER A 128 -0.13 -7.23 4.66
CA SER A 128 -1.51 -7.08 4.17
C SER A 128 -1.89 -5.63 3.91
N LEU A 129 -1.34 -4.69 4.70
CA LEU A 129 -1.62 -3.25 4.57
C LEU A 129 -1.12 -2.69 3.24
N MET A 130 0.10 -3.05 2.85
CA MET A 130 0.79 -2.57 1.66
C MET A 130 0.01 -2.78 0.35
N ARG A 131 -0.82 -3.83 0.28
CA ARG A 131 -1.51 -4.29 -0.93
C ARG A 131 -3.03 -4.11 -0.91
N ILE A 132 -3.59 -3.48 0.14
CA ILE A 132 -5.04 -3.48 0.38
C ILE A 132 -5.80 -2.34 -0.34
N ILE A 133 -5.09 -1.30 -0.80
CA ILE A 133 -5.69 -0.08 -1.37
C ILE A 133 -6.67 -0.33 -2.54
N PRO A 134 -6.52 -1.35 -3.41
CA PRO A 134 -7.47 -1.61 -4.48
C PRO A 134 -8.91 -1.77 -3.99
N LEU A 135 -9.11 -2.26 -2.76
CA LEU A 135 -10.44 -2.47 -2.19
C LEU A 135 -11.22 -1.16 -1.97
N ALA A 136 -10.53 -0.02 -1.87
CA ALA A 136 -11.18 1.28 -1.74
C ALA A 136 -11.99 1.67 -2.98
N PHE A 137 -11.77 1.01 -4.11
CA PHE A 137 -12.43 1.28 -5.39
C PHE A 137 -13.51 0.23 -5.74
N VAL A 138 -13.80 -0.68 -4.82
CA VAL A 138 -14.91 -1.64 -4.94
C VAL A 138 -16.14 -1.03 -4.29
N GLU A 139 -17.21 -0.85 -5.07
CA GLU A 139 -18.44 -0.26 -4.57
C GLU A 139 -19.09 -1.18 -3.50
N GLY A 140 -19.53 -0.58 -2.41
CA GLY A 140 -20.20 -1.30 -1.32
C GLY A 140 -19.28 -2.21 -0.50
N ILE A 141 -17.96 -2.12 -0.65
CA ILE A 141 -17.00 -2.94 0.12
C ILE A 141 -17.30 -2.91 1.62
N THR A 142 -17.39 -4.06 2.23
CA THR A 142 -17.65 -4.25 3.66
C THR A 142 -16.35 -4.40 4.45
N ASP A 143 -16.39 -4.09 5.75
CA ASP A 143 -15.23 -4.33 6.64
C ASP A 143 -14.87 -5.82 6.70
N ALA A 144 -15.88 -6.70 6.65
CA ALA A 144 -15.68 -8.15 6.64
C ALA A 144 -14.90 -8.63 5.41
N GLU A 145 -15.15 -8.07 4.23
CA GLU A 145 -14.39 -8.37 3.01
C GLU A 145 -12.96 -7.85 3.08
N ILE A 146 -12.74 -6.63 3.61
CA ILE A 146 -11.40 -6.08 3.83
C ILE A 146 -10.62 -6.98 4.80
N GLU A 147 -11.23 -7.37 5.92
CA GLU A 147 -10.64 -8.28 6.89
C GLU A 147 -10.32 -9.65 6.27
N ALA A 148 -11.19 -10.19 5.42
CA ALA A 148 -10.98 -11.46 4.75
C ALA A 148 -9.80 -11.42 3.79
N VAL A 149 -9.62 -10.32 3.04
CA VAL A 149 -8.47 -10.13 2.14
C VAL A 149 -7.16 -9.94 2.93
N SER A 150 -7.19 -9.18 4.05
CA SER A 150 -6.04 -9.11 4.97
C SER A 150 -5.66 -10.50 5.49
N ALA A 151 -6.67 -11.26 5.93
CA ALA A 151 -6.51 -12.58 6.53
C ALA A 151 -5.99 -13.66 5.57
N ILE A 152 -5.87 -13.40 4.27
CA ILE A 152 -5.16 -14.31 3.35
C ILE A 152 -3.74 -14.59 3.86
N THR A 153 -3.07 -13.58 4.43
CA THR A 153 -1.72 -13.70 4.98
C THR A 153 -1.62 -13.27 6.44
N HIS A 154 -2.25 -12.16 6.84
CA HIS A 154 -2.20 -11.56 8.17
C HIS A 154 -3.59 -11.60 8.79
N ALA A 155 -3.88 -12.65 9.56
CA ALA A 155 -5.21 -12.90 10.13
C ALA A 155 -5.39 -12.35 11.56
N HIS A 156 -4.33 -11.79 12.16
CA HIS A 156 -4.43 -11.17 13.47
C HIS A 156 -5.33 -9.92 13.43
N SER A 157 -6.09 -9.68 14.49
CA SER A 157 -7.08 -8.60 14.58
C SER A 157 -6.50 -7.21 14.34
N LEU A 158 -5.25 -6.99 14.74
CA LEU A 158 -4.55 -5.72 14.56
C LEU A 158 -4.26 -5.40 13.10
N SER A 159 -3.74 -6.37 12.34
CA SER A 159 -3.46 -6.21 10.90
C SER A 159 -4.76 -6.00 10.12
N LYS A 160 -5.82 -6.75 10.45
CA LYS A 160 -7.14 -6.59 9.84
C LYS A 160 -7.72 -5.20 10.09
N LEU A 161 -7.65 -4.71 11.34
CA LEU A 161 -8.15 -3.37 11.67
C LEU A 161 -7.35 -2.26 10.98
N ALA A 162 -6.02 -2.38 10.90
CA ALA A 162 -5.21 -1.42 10.15
C ALA A 162 -5.63 -1.35 8.68
N CYS A 163 -5.89 -2.50 8.05
CA CYS A 163 -6.41 -2.57 6.69
C CYS A 163 -7.79 -1.91 6.54
N VAL A 164 -8.72 -2.17 7.47
CA VAL A 164 -10.03 -1.51 7.48
C VAL A 164 -9.89 0.00 7.60
N CYS A 165 -9.13 0.49 8.57
CA CYS A 165 -8.89 1.93 8.73
C CYS A 165 -8.31 2.55 7.46
N TYR A 166 -7.31 1.91 6.87
CA TYR A 166 -6.63 2.41 5.67
C TYR A 166 -7.57 2.49 4.46
N VAL A 167 -8.34 1.42 4.19
CA VAL A 167 -9.31 1.40 3.09
C VAL A 167 -10.42 2.42 3.29
N ARG A 168 -10.94 2.58 4.52
CA ARG A 168 -11.95 3.59 4.83
C ARG A 168 -11.43 5.01 4.66
N ILE A 169 -10.18 5.26 5.05
CA ILE A 169 -9.51 6.56 4.79
C ILE A 169 -9.37 6.78 3.28
N ALA A 170 -8.92 5.77 2.52
CA ALA A 170 -8.82 5.88 1.07
C ALA A 170 -10.17 6.20 0.40
N ILE A 171 -11.26 5.53 0.83
CA ILE A 171 -12.63 5.82 0.34
C ILE A 171 -13.03 7.27 0.63
N ASP A 172 -12.77 7.74 1.85
CA ASP A 172 -13.08 9.13 2.23
C ASP A 172 -12.29 10.12 1.37
N LEU A 173 -11.00 9.87 1.11
CA LEU A 173 -10.17 10.71 0.23
C LEU A 173 -10.69 10.74 -1.21
N VAL A 174 -11.08 9.58 -1.76
CA VAL A 174 -11.73 9.48 -3.10
C VAL A 174 -12.99 10.35 -3.15
N ASN A 175 -13.72 10.47 -2.05
CA ASN A 175 -14.92 11.30 -1.93
C ASN A 175 -14.66 12.76 -1.49
N GLY A 176 -13.39 13.18 -1.46
CA GLY A 176 -12.99 14.56 -1.15
C GLY A 176 -13.02 14.93 0.34
N VAL A 177 -13.12 13.94 1.24
CA VAL A 177 -13.04 14.18 2.68
C VAL A 177 -11.59 14.49 3.07
N PRO A 178 -11.31 15.56 3.83
CA PRO A 178 -9.96 15.89 4.26
C PRO A 178 -9.33 14.77 5.11
N LEU A 179 -8.04 14.47 4.88
CA LEU A 179 -7.31 13.37 5.54
C LEU A 179 -7.43 13.41 7.07
N ALA A 180 -7.23 14.59 7.69
CA ALA A 180 -7.28 14.72 9.15
C ALA A 180 -8.68 14.42 9.73
N GLU A 181 -9.75 14.72 8.98
CA GLU A 181 -11.12 14.38 9.34
C GLU A 181 -11.36 12.88 9.20
N SER A 182 -10.91 12.29 8.09
CA SER A 182 -11.05 10.86 7.82
C SER A 182 -10.31 10.00 8.86
N ILE A 183 -9.09 10.37 9.24
CA ILE A 183 -8.34 9.69 10.31
C ILE A 183 -9.14 9.73 11.62
N LYS A 184 -9.70 10.89 12.01
CA LYS A 184 -10.53 11.00 13.23
C LYS A 184 -11.77 10.10 13.18
N ARG A 185 -12.35 9.93 12.01
CA ARG A 185 -13.57 9.14 11.79
C ARG A 185 -13.30 7.64 11.91
N HIS A 186 -12.20 7.16 11.33
CA HIS A 186 -11.98 5.74 11.12
C HIS A 186 -10.94 5.10 12.06
N VAL A 187 -10.08 5.89 12.69
CA VAL A 187 -9.11 5.36 13.66
C VAL A 187 -9.73 5.39 15.06
N PRO A 188 -10.01 4.21 15.68
CA PRO A 188 -10.75 4.16 16.93
C PRO A 188 -9.99 4.77 18.11
N GLY A 189 -10.62 5.63 18.90
CA GLY A 189 -10.01 6.33 20.03
C GLY A 189 -9.74 5.51 21.31
N ASN A 190 -10.26 4.27 21.47
CA ASN A 190 -10.29 3.54 22.74
C ASN A 190 -9.99 2.04 22.66
N SER A 191 -9.19 1.55 21.71
CA SER A 191 -8.78 0.15 21.64
C SER A 191 -7.31 -0.04 21.99
N LYS A 192 -6.81 -1.28 22.18
CA LYS A 192 -5.36 -1.55 22.22
C LYS A 192 -4.64 -0.97 20.98
N LEU A 193 -5.36 -0.76 19.90
CA LEU A 193 -4.92 -0.06 18.70
C LEU A 193 -4.88 1.46 18.87
N SER A 194 -5.77 2.04 19.67
CA SER A 194 -5.83 3.50 19.82
C SER A 194 -4.62 4.06 20.53
N GLY A 195 -4.00 3.29 21.43
CA GLY A 195 -2.71 3.66 22.02
C GLY A 195 -1.60 3.72 20.96
N ALA A 196 -1.71 2.92 19.90
CA ALA A 196 -0.71 2.80 18.85
C ALA A 196 -1.09 3.58 17.57
N ILE A 197 -2.38 3.59 17.17
CA ILE A 197 -2.89 4.26 15.96
C ILE A 197 -3.71 5.52 16.32
N GLY A 198 -3.78 5.93 17.60
CA GLY A 198 -4.53 7.12 18.01
C GLY A 198 -4.01 8.37 17.30
N ILE A 199 -4.92 9.28 16.90
CA ILE A 199 -4.57 10.50 16.17
C ILE A 199 -3.49 11.35 16.88
N GLU A 200 -3.40 11.26 18.20
CA GLU A 200 -2.35 11.94 18.98
C GLU A 200 -0.96 11.36 18.69
N ASN A 201 -0.85 10.07 18.39
CA ASN A 201 0.41 9.44 17.99
C ASN A 201 0.80 9.81 16.56
N VAL A 202 -0.19 9.90 15.65
CA VAL A 202 0.05 10.35 14.28
C VAL A 202 0.53 11.81 14.24
N LEU A 203 0.10 12.66 15.17
CA LEU A 203 0.53 14.07 15.21
C LEU A 203 1.86 14.30 15.95
N ARG A 204 2.43 13.28 16.59
CA ARG A 204 3.72 13.35 17.31
C ARG A 204 4.81 12.67 16.52
N SER A 205 5.78 13.44 16.04
CA SER A 205 6.91 12.93 15.24
C SER A 205 8.04 12.28 16.04
N ASP A 206 8.13 12.55 17.34
CA ASP A 206 9.26 12.12 18.17
C ASP A 206 9.16 10.63 18.51
N GLY A 207 10.07 9.82 17.94
CA GLY A 207 10.16 8.40 18.22
C GLY A 207 9.26 7.50 17.35
N MET A 208 8.73 8.01 16.25
CA MET A 208 7.92 7.23 15.32
C MET A 208 8.71 6.03 14.76
N GLY A 209 8.15 4.82 14.87
CA GLY A 209 8.66 3.62 14.21
C GLY A 209 8.45 3.68 12.69
N SER A 210 9.30 2.97 11.97
CA SER A 210 9.18 2.72 10.53
C SER A 210 9.60 1.29 10.19
N SER A 211 9.34 0.37 11.10
CA SER A 211 9.62 -1.05 10.91
C SER A 211 8.51 -1.73 10.12
N GLY A 212 8.73 -2.99 9.72
CA GLY A 212 7.71 -3.84 9.10
C GLY A 212 6.49 -4.17 10.00
N TYR A 213 6.39 -3.58 11.20
CA TYR A 213 5.22 -3.68 12.05
C TYR A 213 4.07 -2.84 11.48
N VAL A 214 2.89 -3.44 11.35
CA VAL A 214 1.75 -2.80 10.67
C VAL A 214 1.36 -1.43 11.24
N VAL A 215 1.51 -1.26 12.56
CA VAL A 215 1.22 0.01 13.24
C VAL A 215 2.25 1.08 12.89
N ASP A 216 3.54 0.72 12.88
CA ASP A 216 4.61 1.65 12.51
C ASP A 216 4.40 2.17 11.10
N THR A 217 4.18 1.27 10.13
CA THR A 217 3.91 1.63 8.73
C THR A 217 2.68 2.52 8.59
N PHE A 218 1.56 2.15 9.23
CA PHE A 218 0.33 2.94 9.17
C PHE A 218 0.54 4.36 9.72
N VAL A 219 1.11 4.47 10.93
CA VAL A 219 1.33 5.76 11.61
C VAL A 219 2.33 6.62 10.83
N ALA A 220 3.42 6.02 10.34
CA ALA A 220 4.43 6.71 9.55
C ALA A 220 3.84 7.27 8.24
N ALA A 221 3.03 6.47 7.54
CA ALA A 221 2.37 6.92 6.31
C ALA A 221 1.41 8.11 6.57
N MET A 222 0.55 8.00 7.60
CA MET A 222 -0.36 9.09 7.98
C MET A 222 0.41 10.36 8.36
N TRP A 223 1.52 10.22 9.10
CA TRP A 223 2.35 11.36 9.46
C TRP A 223 3.00 12.03 8.25
N CYS A 224 3.54 11.27 7.31
CA CYS A 224 4.10 11.82 6.08
C CYS A 224 3.06 12.63 5.31
N LEU A 225 1.85 12.06 5.13
CA LEU A 225 0.74 12.72 4.44
C LEU A 225 0.26 14.00 5.13
N LEU A 226 0.21 14.02 6.47
CA LEU A 226 -0.26 15.18 7.23
C LEU A 226 0.77 16.31 7.34
N THR A 227 2.03 16.03 7.01
CA THR A 227 3.15 16.98 7.24
C THR A 227 3.89 17.33 5.95
N THR A 228 3.31 17.05 4.80
CA THR A 228 3.78 17.42 3.47
C THR A 228 2.62 17.90 2.62
N ASP A 229 2.92 18.69 1.57
CA ASP A 229 1.92 19.35 0.73
C ASP A 229 1.94 18.86 -0.73
N ASN A 230 2.73 17.83 -1.04
CA ASN A 230 2.84 17.24 -2.38
C ASN A 230 3.32 15.80 -2.32
N TYR A 231 3.12 15.07 -3.42
CA TYR A 231 3.48 13.66 -3.55
C TYR A 231 4.97 13.40 -3.33
N ARG A 232 5.84 14.18 -3.99
CA ARG A 232 7.30 14.00 -3.93
C ARG A 232 7.81 14.06 -2.49
N ASP A 233 7.46 15.11 -1.78
CA ASP A 233 7.92 15.33 -0.40
C ASP A 233 7.37 14.26 0.55
N CYS A 234 6.13 13.79 0.31
CA CYS A 234 5.53 12.71 1.08
C CYS A 234 6.33 11.41 0.95
N VAL A 235 6.64 11.00 -0.27
CA VAL A 235 7.40 9.77 -0.54
C VAL A 235 8.84 9.88 -0.03
N LEU A 236 9.55 10.98 -0.32
CA LEU A 236 10.92 11.18 0.17
C LEU A 236 10.97 11.18 1.70
N LYS A 237 9.97 11.78 2.35
CA LYS A 237 9.87 11.79 3.80
C LYS A 237 9.67 10.39 4.36
N ALA A 238 8.82 9.58 3.74
CA ALA A 238 8.57 8.20 4.13
C ALA A 238 9.84 7.35 4.02
N VAL A 239 10.56 7.42 2.89
CA VAL A 239 11.82 6.70 2.69
C VAL A 239 12.87 7.12 3.73
N ASN A 240 13.01 8.42 4.01
CA ASN A 240 14.01 8.94 4.97
C ASN A 240 13.72 8.57 6.44
N LEU A 241 12.58 7.93 6.73
CA LEU A 241 12.35 7.31 8.04
C LEU A 241 13.25 6.08 8.26
N GLY A 242 13.74 5.45 7.20
CA GLY A 242 14.60 4.27 7.28
C GLY A 242 13.84 3.00 7.65
N SER A 243 14.57 1.91 7.85
CA SER A 243 14.07 0.57 8.17
C SER A 243 13.28 -0.03 7.01
N ASP A 244 11.97 -0.09 7.06
CA ASP A 244 11.07 -0.61 6.02
C ASP A 244 10.63 0.57 5.13
N THR A 245 11.49 0.93 4.19
CA THR A 245 11.39 2.18 3.42
C THR A 245 10.44 2.08 2.25
N ASP A 246 10.42 0.97 1.56
CA ASP A 246 9.58 0.69 0.40
C ASP A 246 8.11 0.55 0.80
N THR A 247 7.81 -0.30 1.80
CA THR A 247 6.43 -0.44 2.27
C THR A 247 5.89 0.85 2.87
N THR A 248 6.69 1.57 3.68
CA THR A 248 6.23 2.84 4.25
C THR A 248 5.93 3.86 3.15
N ALA A 249 6.78 3.94 2.12
CA ALA A 249 6.59 4.84 1.00
C ALA A 249 5.48 4.37 0.04
N ALA A 250 5.29 3.07 -0.15
CA ALA A 250 4.18 2.51 -0.93
C ALA A 250 2.82 2.84 -0.30
N VAL A 251 2.68 2.61 1.02
CA VAL A 251 1.44 2.90 1.76
C VAL A 251 1.13 4.41 1.76
N ALA A 252 2.13 5.26 2.01
CA ALA A 252 1.97 6.71 1.92
C ALA A 252 1.69 7.17 0.48
N GLY A 253 2.44 6.65 -0.49
CA GLY A 253 2.34 6.98 -1.91
C GLY A 253 0.98 6.63 -2.52
N GLY A 254 0.38 5.53 -2.10
CA GLY A 254 -0.96 5.15 -2.54
C GLY A 254 -2.03 6.19 -2.18
N LEU A 255 -2.06 6.66 -0.93
CA LEU A 255 -2.97 7.73 -0.51
C LEU A 255 -2.57 9.09 -1.08
N ALA A 256 -1.26 9.38 -1.19
CA ALA A 256 -0.79 10.61 -1.84
C ALA A 256 -1.20 10.65 -3.32
N GLY A 257 -1.22 9.51 -4.01
CA GLY A 257 -1.73 9.40 -5.37
C GLY A 257 -3.21 9.78 -5.47
N ILE A 258 -4.05 9.38 -4.50
CA ILE A 258 -5.45 9.81 -4.42
C ILE A 258 -5.53 11.32 -4.17
N MET A 259 -4.74 11.86 -3.23
CA MET A 259 -4.81 13.26 -2.81
C MET A 259 -4.33 14.25 -3.87
N TYR A 260 -3.27 13.90 -4.60
CA TYR A 260 -2.58 14.81 -5.53
C TYR A 260 -2.81 14.46 -7.01
N GLY A 261 -3.47 13.34 -7.29
CA GLY A 261 -3.71 12.86 -8.64
C GLY A 261 -2.46 12.33 -9.35
N LEU A 262 -2.64 11.80 -10.54
CA LEU A 262 -1.54 11.26 -11.35
C LEU A 262 -0.54 12.36 -11.74
N GLU A 263 -1.02 13.58 -11.98
CA GLU A 263 -0.22 14.76 -12.33
C GLU A 263 0.66 15.23 -11.16
N GLY A 264 0.30 14.88 -9.93
CA GLY A 264 1.10 15.18 -8.74
C GLY A 264 2.32 14.27 -8.60
N ILE A 265 2.33 13.11 -9.27
CA ILE A 265 3.47 12.18 -9.27
C ILE A 265 4.55 12.72 -10.21
N PRO A 266 5.82 12.86 -9.78
CA PRO A 266 6.87 13.38 -10.63
C PRO A 266 7.02 12.61 -11.94
N ALA A 267 6.91 13.31 -13.08
CA ALA A 267 7.00 12.70 -14.41
C ALA A 267 8.35 11.99 -14.65
N GLU A 268 9.42 12.53 -14.06
CA GLU A 268 10.75 11.91 -14.09
C GLU A 268 10.78 10.57 -13.36
N TRP A 269 10.04 10.39 -12.26
CA TRP A 269 9.93 9.10 -11.57
C TRP A 269 9.10 8.11 -12.38
N LEU A 270 7.97 8.56 -12.91
CA LEU A 270 7.14 7.72 -13.79
C LEU A 270 7.93 7.21 -15.01
N SER A 271 8.79 8.04 -15.59
CA SER A 271 9.61 7.65 -16.76
C SER A 271 10.68 6.59 -16.43
N LYS A 272 11.08 6.46 -15.17
CA LYS A 272 12.05 5.45 -14.70
C LYS A 272 11.42 4.11 -14.37
N MET A 273 10.11 4.09 -14.07
CA MET A 273 9.39 2.88 -13.67
C MET A 273 9.49 1.77 -14.71
N LYS A 274 9.69 0.54 -14.24
CA LYS A 274 9.71 -0.65 -15.09
C LYS A 274 8.29 -1.16 -15.33
N SER A 275 8.07 -1.83 -16.44
CA SER A 275 6.84 -2.58 -16.75
C SER A 275 5.52 -1.84 -16.46
N MET A 276 5.45 -0.53 -16.73
CA MET A 276 4.27 0.31 -16.47
C MET A 276 3.03 -0.18 -17.19
N ASP A 277 3.18 -0.78 -18.37
CA ASP A 277 2.12 -1.42 -19.14
C ASP A 277 1.46 -2.58 -18.37
N MET A 278 2.21 -3.30 -17.54
CA MET A 278 1.65 -4.32 -16.65
C MET A 278 0.70 -3.69 -15.62
N ILE A 279 1.07 -2.54 -15.03
CA ILE A 279 0.19 -1.83 -14.11
C ILE A 279 -1.13 -1.49 -14.82
N ASP A 280 -1.07 -0.86 -15.98
CA ASP A 280 -2.26 -0.49 -16.76
C ASP A 280 -3.11 -1.71 -17.16
N GLN A 281 -2.47 -2.85 -17.46
CA GLN A 281 -3.17 -4.08 -17.81
C GLN A 281 -3.95 -4.69 -16.65
N GLU A 282 -3.52 -4.51 -15.42
CA GLU A 282 -4.17 -5.14 -14.26
C GLU A 282 -5.20 -4.24 -13.57
N LEU A 283 -5.27 -2.95 -13.89
CA LEU A 283 -6.29 -2.06 -13.33
C LEU A 283 -7.70 -2.50 -13.78
N PHE A 284 -8.66 -2.32 -12.90
CA PHE A 284 -10.07 -2.56 -13.17
C PHE A 284 -10.83 -1.22 -13.29
N SER A 285 -11.91 -1.22 -14.05
CA SER A 285 -12.87 -0.13 -14.02
C SER A 285 -13.73 -0.28 -12.78
N SER A 286 -14.18 0.86 -12.21
CA SER A 286 -15.09 0.85 -11.06
C SER A 286 -16.22 -0.16 -11.29
N LEU A 287 -16.32 -1.17 -10.40
CA LEU A 287 -17.35 -2.20 -10.48
C LEU A 287 -18.68 -1.62 -10.03
N GLN A 288 -19.74 -1.88 -10.79
CA GLN A 288 -21.13 -1.55 -10.44
C GLN A 288 -21.70 -2.55 -9.44
#